data_fbaa0f2baf1bc0f2e26d9fd462d2fbff
#
_entry.id   fbaa0f2baf1bc0f2e26d9fd462d2fbff
#
_cell.length_a   1.000
_cell.length_b   1.000
_cell.length_c   1.000
_cell.angle_alpha   90.00
_cell.angle_beta   90.00
_cell.angle_gamma   90.00
#
_symmetry.space_group_name_H-M   'P 1'
#
loop_
_entity.id
_entity.type
_entity.pdbx_description
1 polymer ?
#
loop_
_entity_poly.entity_id
_entity_poly.type
_entity_poly.pdbx_seq_one_letter_code
_entity_poly.pdbx_strand_id
1 'polypeptide(L)'
;MKKLYMIVDVQNDFVDGALGFEKAEDVVKQIVATLETKLEPEDVVVFTRDTHFENYLETQEGIRLPIPHCIHGTYGWEIVEALSPWIKTTTPIFDKPTFGSLELGNYLKTQNFDEIEIMGLVSNICVITNLPRLRKPHFRKLGLL
;
A
#
# COMPACT_ATOMS: atom_id res chain seq x y z
N MET A 1 13.65 -14.49 -12.23
CA MET A 1 13.07 -13.14 -12.38
C MET A 1 12.73 -12.58 -11.00
N LYS A 2 13.22 -11.39 -10.72
CA LYS A 2 12.95 -10.75 -9.42
C LYS A 2 11.72 -9.85 -9.52
N LYS A 3 10.72 -10.13 -8.73
CA LYS A 3 9.44 -9.44 -8.77
C LYS A 3 9.16 -8.71 -7.46
N LEU A 4 8.57 -7.54 -7.55
CA LEU A 4 8.11 -6.78 -6.41
C LEU A 4 6.58 -6.84 -6.34
N TYR A 5 6.07 -7.18 -5.17
CA TYR A 5 4.66 -7.02 -4.83
C TYR A 5 4.53 -5.82 -3.91
N MET A 6 3.86 -4.79 -4.40
CA MET A 6 3.63 -3.56 -3.65
C MET A 6 2.20 -3.55 -3.15
N ILE A 7 2.04 -3.65 -1.84
CA ILE A 7 0.73 -3.69 -1.18
C ILE A 7 0.45 -2.31 -0.64
N VAL A 8 -0.51 -1.61 -1.24
CA VAL A 8 -0.72 -0.19 -1.02
C VAL A 8 -1.95 0.05 -0.15
N ASP A 9 -1.71 0.62 1.03
CA ASP A 9 -2.74 1.15 1.93
C ASP A 9 -3.83 0.13 2.31
N VAL A 10 -3.46 -1.12 2.51
CA VAL A 10 -4.39 -2.16 2.94
C VAL A 10 -4.49 -2.13 4.46
N GLN A 11 -5.16 -1.11 4.95
CA GLN A 11 -5.29 -0.77 6.35
C GLN A 11 -6.74 -0.93 6.83
N ASN A 12 -6.92 -1.09 8.13
CA ASN A 12 -8.24 -1.40 8.70
C ASN A 12 -9.29 -0.34 8.37
N ASP A 13 -8.93 0.96 8.38
CA ASP A 13 -9.89 2.02 8.06
C ASP A 13 -10.43 1.96 6.64
N PHE A 14 -9.71 1.34 5.72
CA PHE A 14 -10.19 1.15 4.34
C PHE A 14 -10.94 -0.17 4.14
N VAL A 15 -10.97 -1.03 5.14
CA VAL A 15 -11.68 -2.33 5.06
C VAL A 15 -12.98 -2.28 5.83
N ASP A 16 -12.91 -2.09 7.15
CA ASP A 16 -14.07 -2.11 8.04
C ASP A 16 -14.17 -0.86 8.92
N GLY A 17 -13.30 0.13 8.71
CA GLY A 17 -13.27 1.35 9.49
C GLY A 17 -13.92 2.53 8.79
N ALA A 18 -13.39 3.72 9.08
CA ALA A 18 -13.99 5.01 8.70
C ALA A 18 -14.25 5.17 7.19
N LEU A 19 -13.38 4.61 6.35
CA LEU A 19 -13.51 4.65 4.89
C LEU A 19 -13.67 3.25 4.28
N GLY A 20 -14.20 2.31 5.05
CA GLY A 20 -14.46 0.96 4.56
C GLY A 20 -15.51 0.91 3.46
N PHE A 21 -15.43 -0.10 2.61
CA PHE A 21 -16.37 -0.31 1.53
C PHE A 21 -16.64 -1.81 1.32
N GLU A 22 -17.78 -2.11 0.68
CA GLU A 22 -18.30 -3.46 0.61
C GLU A 22 -17.35 -4.50 0.03
N LYS A 23 -16.59 -4.13 -1.00
CA LYS A 23 -15.71 -5.08 -1.70
C LYS A 23 -14.29 -5.13 -1.13
N ALA A 24 -14.01 -4.38 -0.08
CA ALA A 24 -12.65 -4.30 0.46
C ALA A 24 -12.14 -5.67 0.92
N GLU A 25 -12.98 -6.44 1.60
CA GLU A 25 -12.59 -7.78 2.07
C GLU A 25 -12.27 -8.72 0.92
N ASP A 26 -12.99 -8.63 -0.18
CA ASP A 26 -12.75 -9.45 -1.36
C ASP A 26 -11.38 -9.10 -1.98
N VAL A 27 -11.04 -7.82 -2.01
CA VAL A 27 -9.71 -7.39 -2.48
C VAL A 27 -8.62 -7.93 -1.57
N VAL A 28 -8.80 -7.89 -0.26
CA VAL A 28 -7.84 -8.47 0.69
C VAL A 28 -7.67 -9.96 0.44
N LYS A 29 -8.75 -10.69 0.24
CA LYS A 29 -8.69 -12.13 -0.08
C LYS A 29 -7.93 -12.40 -1.38
N GLN A 30 -8.11 -11.58 -2.40
CA GLN A 30 -7.37 -11.71 -3.65
C GLN A 30 -5.87 -11.46 -3.46
N ILE A 31 -5.51 -10.48 -2.66
CA ILE A 31 -4.11 -10.20 -2.33
C ILE A 31 -3.48 -11.40 -1.61
N VAL A 32 -4.15 -11.91 -0.59
CA VAL A 32 -3.68 -13.08 0.17
C VAL A 32 -3.49 -14.28 -0.77
N ALA A 33 -4.48 -14.57 -1.60
CA ALA A 33 -4.39 -15.69 -2.54
C ALA A 33 -3.22 -15.53 -3.51
N THR A 34 -2.98 -14.32 -3.99
CA THR A 34 -1.87 -14.04 -4.90
C THR A 34 -0.53 -14.27 -4.21
N LEU A 35 -0.37 -13.77 -2.99
CA LEU A 35 0.88 -13.96 -2.25
C LEU A 35 1.12 -15.43 -1.88
N GLU A 36 0.06 -16.17 -1.54
CA GLU A 36 0.19 -17.58 -1.20
C GLU A 36 0.57 -18.45 -2.40
N THR A 37 0.08 -18.10 -3.59
CA THR A 37 0.22 -18.98 -4.76
C THR A 37 1.33 -18.55 -5.71
N LYS A 38 1.68 -17.27 -5.77
CA LYS A 38 2.60 -16.75 -6.79
C LYS A 38 3.92 -16.22 -6.25
N LEU A 39 4.04 -15.99 -4.95
CA LEU A 39 5.26 -15.43 -4.37
C LEU A 39 6.39 -16.46 -4.45
N GLU A 40 7.49 -16.08 -5.10
CA GLU A 40 8.69 -16.90 -5.22
C GLU A 40 9.74 -16.45 -4.19
N PRO A 41 10.74 -17.33 -3.87
CA PRO A 41 11.73 -17.00 -2.84
C PRO A 41 12.54 -15.73 -3.09
N GLU A 42 12.77 -15.37 -4.35
CA GLU A 42 13.52 -14.16 -4.73
C GLU A 42 12.68 -12.91 -4.75
N ASP A 43 11.35 -13.05 -4.67
CA ASP A 43 10.44 -11.91 -4.75
C ASP A 43 10.45 -11.10 -3.46
N VAL A 44 10.11 -9.84 -3.59
CA VAL A 44 10.05 -8.90 -2.46
C VAL A 44 8.64 -8.38 -2.31
N VAL A 45 8.18 -8.27 -1.07
CA VAL A 45 6.90 -7.65 -0.74
C VAL A 45 7.19 -6.37 0.03
N VAL A 46 6.58 -5.27 -0.38
CA VAL A 46 6.63 -4.00 0.35
C VAL A 46 5.21 -3.52 0.62
N PHE A 47 5.07 -2.76 1.69
CA PHE A 47 3.79 -2.21 2.11
C PHE A 47 3.86 -0.69 2.19
N THR A 48 2.76 -0.04 1.90
CA THR A 48 2.60 1.38 2.22
C THR A 48 1.44 1.56 3.19
N ARG A 49 1.54 2.59 4.02
CA ARG A 49 0.47 3.00 4.92
C ARG A 49 0.18 4.48 4.73
N ASP A 50 -1.06 4.79 4.40
CA ASP A 50 -1.54 6.16 4.50
C ASP A 50 -1.46 6.56 5.97
N THR A 51 -0.88 7.70 6.28
CA THR A 51 -0.58 8.07 7.66
C THR A 51 -0.96 9.52 7.91
N HIS A 52 -1.89 9.72 8.82
CA HIS A 52 -2.33 11.03 9.25
C HIS A 52 -2.10 11.18 10.76
N PHE A 53 -2.30 12.39 11.26
CA PHE A 53 -2.08 12.71 12.66
C PHE A 53 -3.34 13.38 13.24
N GLU A 54 -3.32 13.65 14.54
CA GLU A 54 -4.47 14.22 15.23
C GLU A 54 -4.98 15.54 14.62
N ASN A 55 -4.10 16.27 13.94
CA ASN A 55 -4.47 17.52 13.26
C ASN A 55 -5.04 17.31 11.85
N TYR A 56 -5.48 16.10 11.52
CA TYR A 56 -5.93 15.75 10.16
C TYR A 56 -6.95 16.75 9.60
N LEU A 57 -7.93 17.17 10.39
CA LEU A 57 -8.97 18.09 9.93
C LEU A 57 -8.45 19.49 9.60
N GLU A 58 -7.25 19.84 10.06
CA GLU A 58 -6.59 21.10 9.76
C GLU A 58 -5.74 21.03 8.48
N THR A 59 -5.56 19.85 7.93
CA THR A 59 -4.78 19.65 6.70
C THR A 59 -5.63 19.93 5.48
N GLN A 60 -4.99 20.16 4.33
CA GLN A 60 -5.71 20.32 3.06
C GLN A 60 -6.56 19.11 2.72
N GLU A 61 -6.05 17.92 2.97
CA GLU A 61 -6.80 16.68 2.73
C GLU A 61 -8.00 16.61 3.66
N GLY A 62 -7.84 16.94 4.93
CA GLY A 62 -8.93 16.96 5.90
C GLY A 62 -10.02 17.98 5.59
N ILE A 63 -9.65 19.08 4.96
CA ILE A 63 -10.64 20.07 4.49
C ILE A 63 -11.47 19.50 3.33
N ARG A 64 -10.84 18.77 2.43
CA ARG A 64 -11.53 18.19 1.26
C ARG A 64 -12.32 16.93 1.62
N LEU A 65 -11.80 16.12 2.52
CA LEU A 65 -12.42 14.88 2.99
C LEU A 65 -12.42 14.91 4.52
N PRO A 66 -13.43 15.50 5.17
CA PRO A 66 -13.43 15.69 6.62
C PRO A 66 -13.79 14.42 7.39
N ILE A 67 -13.16 13.31 7.05
CA ILE A 67 -13.31 12.02 7.70
C ILE A 67 -11.94 11.60 8.21
N PRO A 68 -11.63 11.77 9.51
CA PRO A 68 -10.37 11.31 10.07
C PRO A 68 -10.20 9.80 9.86
N HIS A 69 -9.05 9.42 9.34
CA HIS A 69 -8.74 8.01 9.09
C HIS A 69 -7.23 7.80 9.11
N CYS A 70 -6.82 6.57 9.31
CA CYS A 70 -5.41 6.19 9.31
C CYS A 70 -4.55 7.09 10.19
N ILE A 71 -5.07 7.42 11.37
CA ILE A 71 -4.35 8.23 12.35
C ILE A 71 -3.25 7.39 12.96
N HIS A 72 -2.03 7.87 12.88
CA HIS A 72 -0.84 7.17 13.34
C HIS A 72 -1.01 6.53 14.72
N GLY A 73 -0.71 5.25 14.82
CA GLY A 73 -0.78 4.49 16.07
C GLY A 73 -2.14 3.92 16.42
N THR A 74 -3.19 4.21 15.63
CA THR A 74 -4.53 3.66 15.87
C THR A 74 -4.71 2.32 15.16
N TYR A 75 -5.72 1.55 15.59
CA TYR A 75 -6.11 0.32 14.91
C TYR A 75 -6.43 0.55 13.43
N GLY A 76 -7.14 1.64 13.12
CA GLY A 76 -7.50 1.95 11.73
C GLY A 76 -6.31 2.17 10.80
N TRP A 77 -5.20 2.64 11.35
CA TRP A 77 -3.96 2.85 10.60
C TRP A 77 -3.20 1.54 10.33
N GLU A 78 -3.38 0.53 11.15
CA GLU A 78 -2.63 -0.70 11.02
C GLU A 78 -3.00 -1.49 9.76
N ILE A 79 -2.03 -2.18 9.19
CA ILE A 79 -2.25 -3.09 8.06
C ILE A 79 -3.13 -4.25 8.55
N VAL A 80 -4.07 -4.68 7.71
CA VAL A 80 -5.00 -5.75 8.07
C VAL A 80 -4.26 -7.02 8.50
N GLU A 81 -4.78 -7.68 9.51
CA GLU A 81 -4.14 -8.86 10.11
C GLU A 81 -3.94 -10.01 9.12
N ALA A 82 -4.82 -10.14 8.14
CA ALA A 82 -4.71 -11.17 7.11
C ALA A 82 -3.39 -11.13 6.35
N LEU A 83 -2.71 -9.98 6.30
CA LEU A 83 -1.42 -9.80 5.64
C LEU A 83 -0.23 -9.96 6.58
N SER A 84 -0.46 -10.20 7.86
CA SER A 84 0.62 -10.31 8.85
C SER A 84 1.64 -11.41 8.54
N PRO A 85 1.30 -12.55 7.91
CA PRO A 85 2.30 -13.57 7.57
C PRO A 85 3.42 -13.06 6.67
N TRP A 86 3.17 -12.00 5.89
CA TRP A 86 4.16 -11.43 4.98
C TRP A 86 4.86 -10.20 5.56
N ILE A 87 4.51 -9.79 6.78
CA ILE A 87 5.16 -8.67 7.46
C ILE A 87 6.15 -9.24 8.47
N LYS A 88 7.43 -9.13 8.13
CA LYS A 88 8.55 -9.58 8.97
C LYS A 88 9.35 -8.37 9.42
N THR A 89 10.31 -8.55 10.32
CA THR A 89 11.16 -7.45 10.80
C THR A 89 11.94 -6.76 9.67
N THR A 90 12.22 -7.49 8.59
CA THR A 90 12.96 -6.97 7.44
C THR A 90 12.07 -6.45 6.32
N THR A 91 10.75 -6.59 6.43
CA THR A 91 9.82 -6.16 5.39
C THR A 91 9.72 -4.64 5.35
N PRO A 92 10.02 -4.01 4.19
CA PRO A 92 9.89 -2.54 4.09
C PRO A 92 8.43 -2.10 4.20
N ILE A 93 8.19 -1.13 5.06
CA ILE A 93 6.88 -0.48 5.20
C ILE A 93 7.10 1.03 5.10
N PHE A 94 6.39 1.67 4.17
CA PHE A 94 6.53 3.10 3.92
C PHE A 94 5.28 3.83 4.37
N ASP A 95 5.43 4.72 5.34
CA ASP A 95 4.34 5.57 5.81
C ASP A 95 4.28 6.83 4.97
N LYS A 96 3.09 7.14 4.46
CA LYS A 96 2.88 8.27 3.57
C LYS A 96 2.00 9.32 4.26
N PRO A 97 2.56 10.45 4.66
CA PRO A 97 1.75 11.52 5.27
C PRO A 97 0.95 12.31 4.22
N THR A 98 1.33 12.20 2.95
CA THR A 98 0.68 12.85 1.82
C THR A 98 0.64 11.90 0.63
N PHE A 99 0.19 12.38 -0.51
CA PHE A 99 0.19 11.60 -1.74
C PHE A 99 1.61 11.24 -2.17
N GLY A 100 1.86 9.96 -2.34
CA GLY A 100 3.15 9.43 -2.77
C GLY A 100 4.17 9.33 -1.64
N SER A 101 5.28 8.71 -1.94
CA SER A 101 6.37 8.50 -1.00
C SER A 101 7.72 8.65 -1.71
N LEU A 102 8.49 9.65 -1.27
CA LEU A 102 9.84 9.82 -1.77
C LEU A 102 10.73 8.65 -1.36
N GLU A 103 10.55 8.15 -0.14
CA GLU A 103 11.29 7.00 0.36
C GLU A 103 11.06 5.75 -0.48
N LEU A 104 9.79 5.49 -0.83
CA LEU A 104 9.44 4.38 -1.70
C LEU A 104 10.08 4.55 -3.09
N GLY A 105 10.00 5.74 -3.65
CA GLY A 105 10.62 6.03 -4.95
C GLY A 105 12.13 5.80 -4.92
N ASN A 106 12.81 6.24 -3.89
CA ASN A 106 14.25 6.02 -3.71
C ASN A 106 14.57 4.53 -3.54
N TYR A 107 13.78 3.82 -2.74
CA TYR A 107 13.94 2.37 -2.58
C TYR A 107 13.85 1.65 -3.93
N LEU A 108 12.85 1.98 -4.72
CA LEU A 108 12.65 1.35 -6.03
C LEU A 108 13.81 1.61 -6.99
N LYS A 109 14.44 2.78 -6.90
CA LYS A 109 15.61 3.11 -7.73
C LYS A 109 16.85 2.29 -7.37
N THR A 110 16.98 1.87 -6.11
CA THR A 110 18.13 1.11 -5.63
C THR A 110 18.01 -0.38 -5.89
N GLN A 111 16.83 -0.85 -6.28
CA GLN A 111 16.54 -2.26 -6.53
C GLN A 111 16.33 -2.50 -8.02
N ASN A 112 16.68 -3.69 -8.47
CA ASN A 112 16.48 -4.11 -9.86
C ASN A 112 15.36 -5.14 -9.91
N PHE A 113 14.12 -4.67 -10.11
CA PHE A 113 12.97 -5.54 -10.29
C PHE A 113 12.66 -5.70 -11.77
N ASP A 114 12.36 -6.93 -12.19
CA ASP A 114 11.93 -7.23 -13.55
C ASP A 114 10.44 -6.91 -13.74
N GLU A 115 9.67 -7.05 -12.68
CA GLU A 115 8.23 -6.81 -12.69
C GLU A 115 7.78 -6.22 -11.36
N ILE A 116 6.83 -5.31 -11.41
CA ILE A 116 6.18 -4.73 -10.22
C ILE A 116 4.68 -4.97 -10.33
N GLU A 117 4.12 -5.65 -9.34
CA GLU A 117 2.68 -5.86 -9.23
C GLU A 117 2.16 -5.02 -8.07
N ILE A 118 1.22 -4.12 -8.38
CA ILE A 118 0.64 -3.20 -7.41
C ILE A 118 -0.74 -3.69 -7.03
N MET A 119 -0.96 -3.87 -5.73
CA MET A 119 -2.24 -4.31 -5.17
C MET A 119 -2.64 -3.39 -4.03
N GLY A 120 -3.91 -3.10 -3.88
CA GLY A 120 -4.36 -2.24 -2.79
C GLY A 120 -5.82 -1.88 -2.85
N LEU A 121 -6.25 -1.06 -1.90
CA LEU A 121 -7.64 -0.71 -1.67
C LEU A 121 -8.01 0.69 -2.14
N VAL A 122 -7.03 1.55 -2.34
CA VAL A 122 -7.25 2.96 -2.65
C VAL A 122 -6.65 3.27 -4.01
N SER A 123 -7.22 4.24 -4.73
CA SER A 123 -6.65 4.69 -5.99
C SER A 123 -5.24 5.24 -5.78
N ASN A 124 -4.28 4.74 -6.55
CA ASN A 124 -2.86 5.00 -6.32
C ASN A 124 -2.21 5.84 -7.40
N ILE A 125 -2.95 6.79 -7.92
CA ILE A 125 -2.42 7.73 -8.91
C ILE A 125 -1.09 8.31 -8.43
N CYS A 126 -1.00 8.61 -7.14
CA CYS A 126 0.20 9.21 -6.55
C CYS A 126 1.38 8.26 -6.46
N VAL A 127 1.13 6.97 -6.18
CA VAL A 127 2.18 5.96 -6.22
C VAL A 127 2.65 5.77 -7.65
N ILE A 128 1.72 5.70 -8.60
CA ILE A 128 2.01 5.53 -10.02
C ILE A 128 2.83 6.69 -10.57
N THR A 129 2.57 7.92 -10.13
CA THR A 129 3.34 9.09 -10.60
C THR A 129 4.80 9.04 -10.16
N ASN A 130 5.12 8.31 -9.10
CA ASN A 130 6.50 8.11 -8.67
C ASN A 130 7.19 6.95 -9.40
N LEU A 131 6.45 6.15 -10.15
CA LEU A 131 6.96 4.98 -10.86
C LEU A 131 7.50 5.25 -12.29
N PRO A 132 7.10 6.31 -13.03
CA PRO A 132 7.51 6.49 -14.43
C PRO A 132 9.02 6.62 -14.64
N ARG A 133 9.76 6.85 -13.58
CA ARG A 133 11.22 6.97 -13.63
C ARG A 133 11.94 5.63 -13.53
N LEU A 134 11.20 4.56 -13.31
CA LEU A 134 11.77 3.22 -13.26
C LEU A 134 11.85 2.69 -14.69
N ARG A 135 13.05 2.47 -15.17
CA ARG A 135 13.23 1.85 -16.48
C ARG A 135 12.87 0.38 -16.40
N LYS A 136 11.87 -0.03 -17.18
CA LYS A 136 11.59 -1.40 -17.58
C LYS A 136 10.80 -2.36 -16.68
N PRO A 137 10.33 -2.09 -15.47
CA PRO A 137 9.43 -3.07 -14.88
C PRO A 137 8.09 -3.08 -15.60
N HIS A 138 7.53 -4.26 -15.79
CA HIS A 138 6.15 -4.37 -16.23
C HIS A 138 5.24 -4.12 -15.05
N PHE A 139 4.36 -3.14 -15.17
CA PHE A 139 3.42 -2.80 -14.11
C PHE A 139 2.10 -3.52 -14.31
N ARG A 140 1.62 -4.16 -13.25
CA ARG A 140 0.28 -4.74 -13.21
C ARG A 140 -0.45 -4.20 -11.99
N LYS A 141 -1.71 -3.84 -12.19
CA LYS A 141 -2.59 -3.43 -11.10
C LYS A 141 -3.56 -4.56 -10.82
N LEU A 142 -3.63 -4.99 -9.59
CA LEU A 142 -4.52 -6.04 -9.16
C LEU A 142 -5.22 -5.65 -7.87
N GLY A 143 -6.53 -5.78 -7.82
CA GLY A 143 -7.31 -5.46 -6.62
C GLY A 143 -7.35 -3.98 -6.27
N LEU A 144 -7.21 -3.09 -7.24
CA LEU A 144 -7.32 -1.66 -7.03
C LEU A 144 -8.75 -1.17 -7.20
N LEU A 145 -9.06 -0.15 -6.45
CA LEU A 145 -10.27 0.64 -6.65
C LEU A 145 -10.12 1.64 -7.78
#